data_78efb578bb9c55814bb46b7c99b33601
#
_entry.id   78efb578bb9c55814bb46b7c99b33601
#
_cell.length_a   1.000
_cell.length_b   1.000
_cell.length_c   1.000
_cell.angle_alpha   90.00
_cell.angle_beta   90.00
_cell.angle_gamma   90.00
#
_symmetry.space_group_name_H-M   'P 1'
#
loop_
_entity.id
_entity.type
_entity.pdbx_description
1 polymer ?
#
loop_
_entity_poly.entity_id
_entity_poly.type
_entity_poly.pdbx_seq_one_letter_code
_entity_poly.pdbx_strand_id
1 'polypeptide(L)'
;MESTERVRSHFERDAQRFDAIYEEEKKSAFARFVDRYVRGVVVERLHLVRALAPVKGAWSVLDMGCGPGRFSVDLAKRGAARVLGVDISKEMLDLAKRAAAAQNVAERCEFVLSSFRDLQVKETFDMSLGIGYFDYLENPIEDLQKMAQFTKGHVLASFPKRYEWRVPSRKLRFMLTGGFVRFYSKAEILRLFASIGVPADRLYLIDLGRDYVAVARIV
;
A
#
# COMPACT_ATOMS: atom_id res chain seq x y z
N MET A 1 -0.45 16.12 -13.24
CA MET A 1 0.46 15.39 -14.16
C MET A 1 1.88 15.26 -13.60
N GLU A 2 2.51 16.37 -13.20
CA GLU A 2 3.92 16.37 -12.74
C GLU A 2 4.22 15.52 -11.48
N SER A 3 3.31 15.46 -10.51
CA SER A 3 3.50 14.68 -9.28
C SER A 3 3.44 13.16 -9.51
N THR A 4 2.53 12.70 -10.35
CA THR A 4 2.37 11.27 -10.70
C THR A 4 3.59 10.75 -11.47
N GLU A 5 4.15 11.55 -12.38
CA GLU A 5 5.36 11.22 -13.15
C GLU A 5 6.59 11.11 -12.26
N ARG A 6 6.74 12.00 -11.28
CA ARG A 6 7.84 11.94 -10.29
C ARG A 6 7.75 10.70 -9.41
N VAL A 7 6.55 10.35 -8.97
CA VAL A 7 6.31 9.14 -8.18
C VAL A 7 6.63 7.90 -9.02
N ARG A 8 6.17 7.85 -10.27
CA ARG A 8 6.48 6.77 -11.21
C ARG A 8 7.98 6.58 -11.42
N SER A 9 8.71 7.65 -11.77
CA SER A 9 10.17 7.59 -11.99
C SER A 9 10.95 7.17 -10.75
N HIS A 10 10.44 7.48 -9.55
CA HIS A 10 11.04 7.04 -8.30
C HIS A 10 10.90 5.52 -8.14
N PHE A 11 9.73 4.95 -8.38
CA PHE A 11 9.48 3.52 -8.25
C PHE A 11 10.13 2.69 -9.37
N GLU A 12 10.22 3.20 -10.60
CA GLU A 12 10.95 2.54 -11.68
C GLU A 12 12.44 2.37 -11.32
N ARG A 13 13.06 3.37 -10.72
CA ARG A 13 14.47 3.28 -10.23
C ARG A 13 14.61 2.36 -9.02
N ASP A 14 13.65 2.35 -8.13
CA ASP A 14 13.68 1.50 -6.94
C ASP A 14 13.27 0.04 -7.26
N ALA A 15 12.58 -0.25 -8.36
CA ALA A 15 12.24 -1.61 -8.78
C ALA A 15 13.49 -2.50 -8.91
N GLN A 16 14.58 -1.98 -9.48
CA GLN A 16 15.87 -2.69 -9.54
C GLN A 16 16.47 -2.97 -8.16
N ARG A 17 16.22 -2.09 -7.18
CA ARG A 17 16.63 -2.30 -5.78
C ARG A 17 15.74 -3.28 -5.05
N PHE A 18 14.45 -3.37 -5.42
CA PHE A 18 13.54 -4.37 -4.86
C PHE A 18 13.87 -5.78 -5.34
N ASP A 19 14.33 -5.94 -6.57
CA ASP A 19 14.87 -7.23 -7.07
C ASP A 19 16.14 -7.64 -6.30
N ALA A 20 17.05 -6.69 -6.05
CA ALA A 20 18.28 -6.91 -5.29
C ALA A 20 18.03 -7.21 -3.79
N ILE A 21 16.83 -6.97 -3.24
CA ILE A 21 16.46 -7.38 -1.87
C ILE A 21 16.37 -8.91 -1.74
N TYR A 22 16.21 -9.61 -2.85
CA TYR A 22 16.20 -11.08 -2.88
C TYR A 22 17.60 -11.70 -3.03
N GLU A 23 18.63 -10.92 -3.43
CA GLU A 23 20.01 -11.38 -3.50
C GLU A 23 20.78 -10.98 -2.23
N GLU A 24 20.86 -11.87 -1.24
CA GLU A 24 21.44 -11.59 0.08
C GLU A 24 22.99 -11.51 0.11
N GLU A 25 23.70 -12.00 -0.90
CA GLU A 25 25.12 -12.29 -0.76
C GLU A 25 26.11 -11.11 -0.90
N LYS A 26 25.68 -9.92 -1.34
CA LYS A 26 26.60 -8.79 -1.64
C LYS A 26 26.35 -7.48 -0.89
N LYS A 27 25.59 -7.46 0.19
CA LYS A 27 25.21 -6.20 0.86
C LYS A 27 26.13 -5.83 2.02
N SER A 28 26.46 -4.51 2.12
CA SER A 28 27.16 -3.96 3.29
C SER A 28 26.35 -4.14 4.59
N ALA A 29 27.01 -4.13 5.76
CA ALA A 29 26.35 -4.24 7.05
C ALA A 29 25.26 -3.16 7.26
N PHE A 30 25.49 -1.95 6.77
CA PHE A 30 24.54 -0.85 6.80
C PHE A 30 23.31 -1.12 5.90
N ALA A 31 23.53 -1.62 4.68
CA ALA A 31 22.43 -1.99 3.78
C ALA A 31 21.58 -3.11 4.38
N ARG A 32 22.20 -4.13 5.02
CA ARG A 32 21.48 -5.18 5.75
C ARG A 32 20.67 -4.65 6.94
N PHE A 33 21.20 -3.65 7.66
CA PHE A 33 20.46 -3.00 8.76
C PHE A 33 19.24 -2.23 8.23
N VAL A 34 19.40 -1.45 7.14
CA VAL A 34 18.30 -0.73 6.49
C VAL A 34 17.26 -1.70 5.93
N ASP A 35 17.69 -2.77 5.28
CA ASP A 35 16.78 -3.82 4.76
C ASP A 35 16.00 -4.50 5.87
N ARG A 36 16.67 -4.87 6.99
CA ARG A 36 15.99 -5.45 8.17
C ARG A 36 14.97 -4.49 8.75
N TYR A 37 15.29 -3.20 8.74
CA TYR A 37 14.43 -2.15 9.24
C TYR A 37 13.19 -1.93 8.35
N VAL A 38 13.38 -1.87 7.02
CA VAL A 38 12.28 -1.74 6.04
C VAL A 38 11.41 -3.00 6.05
N ARG A 39 12.03 -4.18 6.12
CA ARG A 39 11.32 -5.46 6.23
C ARG A 39 10.45 -5.50 7.50
N GLY A 40 10.93 -4.98 8.62
CA GLY A 40 10.16 -4.92 9.88
C GLY A 40 8.81 -4.21 9.69
N VAL A 41 8.82 -3.01 9.08
CA VAL A 41 7.57 -2.25 8.82
C VAL A 41 6.61 -3.00 7.90
N VAL A 42 7.15 -3.61 6.84
CA VAL A 42 6.33 -4.38 5.89
C VAL A 42 5.75 -5.61 6.57
N VAL A 43 6.51 -6.29 7.43
CA VAL A 43 6.06 -7.46 8.18
C VAL A 43 4.96 -7.10 9.17
N GLU A 44 5.10 -6.01 9.93
CA GLU A 44 4.07 -5.54 10.85
C GLU A 44 2.76 -5.21 10.13
N ARG A 45 2.84 -4.47 9.02
CA ARG A 45 1.68 -4.17 8.16
C ARG A 45 1.04 -5.44 7.59
N LEU A 46 1.86 -6.40 7.17
CA LEU A 46 1.39 -7.68 6.64
C LEU A 46 0.68 -8.51 7.71
N HIS A 47 1.22 -8.56 8.94
CA HIS A 47 0.55 -9.24 10.05
C HIS A 47 -0.81 -8.62 10.36
N LEU A 48 -0.91 -7.29 10.33
CA LEU A 48 -2.17 -6.60 10.56
C LEU A 48 -3.19 -6.90 9.44
N VAL A 49 -2.78 -6.78 8.17
CA VAL A 49 -3.65 -7.09 7.02
C VAL A 49 -4.14 -8.54 7.11
N ARG A 50 -3.26 -9.47 7.48
CA ARG A 50 -3.59 -10.88 7.69
C ARG A 50 -4.62 -11.10 8.80
N ALA A 51 -4.49 -10.38 9.91
CA ALA A 51 -5.41 -10.50 11.04
C ALA A 51 -6.82 -10.00 10.71
N LEU A 52 -6.93 -9.08 9.76
CA LEU A 52 -8.19 -8.45 9.36
C LEU A 52 -8.81 -9.09 8.11
N ALA A 53 -8.05 -9.93 7.40
CA ALA A 53 -8.56 -10.64 6.23
C ALA A 53 -9.61 -11.67 6.64
N PRO A 54 -10.71 -11.81 5.88
CA PRO A 54 -11.70 -12.86 6.12
C PRO A 54 -11.07 -14.26 6.11
N VAL A 55 -11.54 -15.12 7.03
CA VAL A 55 -11.01 -16.49 7.15
C VAL A 55 -11.77 -17.48 6.27
N LYS A 56 -13.00 -17.17 5.90
CA LYS A 56 -13.90 -18.06 5.16
C LYS A 56 -14.71 -17.29 4.10
N GLY A 57 -15.11 -18.00 3.07
CA GLY A 57 -15.94 -17.49 1.98
C GLY A 57 -15.12 -16.99 0.78
N ALA A 58 -15.80 -16.75 -0.33
CA ALA A 58 -15.24 -16.09 -1.49
C ALA A 58 -15.23 -14.58 -1.27
N TRP A 59 -14.07 -13.98 -1.09
CA TRP A 59 -13.88 -12.54 -0.89
C TRP A 59 -12.89 -11.97 -1.87
N SER A 60 -13.04 -10.69 -2.16
CA SER A 60 -12.27 -9.98 -3.17
C SER A 60 -11.51 -8.80 -2.58
N VAL A 61 -10.36 -8.49 -3.18
CA VAL A 61 -9.43 -7.45 -2.73
C VAL A 61 -9.09 -6.49 -3.86
N LEU A 62 -9.09 -5.20 -3.55
CA LEU A 62 -8.47 -4.15 -4.34
C LEU A 62 -7.20 -3.68 -3.61
N ASP A 63 -6.05 -3.78 -4.27
CA ASP A 63 -4.74 -3.38 -3.71
C ASP A 63 -4.20 -2.18 -4.51
N MET A 64 -4.31 -1.00 -3.93
CA MET A 64 -3.92 0.28 -4.55
C MET A 64 -2.44 0.57 -4.31
N GLY A 65 -1.69 0.80 -5.39
CA GLY A 65 -0.25 0.91 -5.31
C GLY A 65 0.35 -0.41 -4.85
N CYS A 66 -0.04 -1.50 -5.50
CA CYS A 66 0.29 -2.87 -5.06
C CYS A 66 1.79 -3.16 -5.10
N GLY A 67 2.59 -2.34 -5.82
CA GLY A 67 4.01 -2.53 -5.98
C GLY A 67 4.34 -3.93 -6.50
N PRO A 68 5.31 -4.64 -5.91
CA PRO A 68 5.69 -5.99 -6.31
C PRO A 68 4.70 -7.09 -5.84
N GLY A 69 3.46 -6.71 -5.47
CA GLY A 69 2.37 -7.62 -5.17
C GLY A 69 2.42 -8.33 -3.82
N ARG A 70 3.17 -7.84 -2.84
CA ARG A 70 3.37 -8.53 -1.55
C ARG A 70 2.08 -8.81 -0.81
N PHE A 71 1.19 -7.82 -0.71
CA PHE A 71 -0.11 -7.98 -0.06
C PHE A 71 -1.07 -8.77 -0.95
N SER A 72 -1.12 -8.44 -2.24
CA SER A 72 -1.93 -9.11 -3.25
C SER A 72 -1.70 -10.62 -3.25
N VAL A 73 -0.44 -11.06 -3.39
CA VAL A 73 -0.06 -12.47 -3.44
C VAL A 73 -0.33 -13.18 -2.09
N ASP A 74 -0.03 -12.52 -0.98
CA ASP A 74 -0.28 -13.10 0.35
C ASP A 74 -1.77 -13.34 0.61
N LEU A 75 -2.62 -12.37 0.24
CA LEU A 75 -4.07 -12.50 0.41
C LEU A 75 -4.67 -13.55 -0.53
N ALA A 76 -4.18 -13.65 -1.76
CA ALA A 76 -4.57 -14.71 -2.69
C ALA A 76 -4.22 -16.11 -2.14
N LYS A 77 -3.03 -16.28 -1.53
CA LYS A 77 -2.63 -17.52 -0.83
C LYS A 77 -3.54 -17.84 0.35
N ARG A 78 -4.07 -16.84 1.01
CA ARG A 78 -4.99 -16.98 2.16
C ARG A 78 -6.43 -17.25 1.79
N GLY A 79 -6.73 -17.34 0.50
CA GLY A 79 -8.05 -17.72 0.02
C GLY A 79 -8.90 -16.57 -0.52
N ALA A 80 -8.33 -15.37 -0.74
CA ALA A 80 -9.01 -14.39 -1.56
C ALA A 80 -9.34 -15.01 -2.92
N ALA A 81 -10.61 -14.96 -3.31
CA ALA A 81 -11.06 -15.52 -4.57
C ALA A 81 -10.56 -14.69 -5.76
N ARG A 82 -10.43 -13.38 -5.56
CA ARG A 82 -9.91 -12.42 -6.54
C ARG A 82 -9.16 -11.29 -5.87
N VAL A 83 -8.03 -10.92 -6.43
CA VAL A 83 -7.24 -9.75 -6.05
C VAL A 83 -6.97 -8.91 -7.30
N LEU A 84 -7.37 -7.65 -7.27
CA LEU A 84 -7.02 -6.65 -8.28
C LEU A 84 -5.93 -5.75 -7.71
N GLY A 85 -4.71 -5.91 -8.20
CA GLY A 85 -3.59 -5.02 -7.88
C GLY A 85 -3.44 -3.92 -8.94
N VAL A 86 -3.33 -2.68 -8.50
CA VAL A 86 -3.17 -1.51 -9.39
C VAL A 86 -1.90 -0.79 -9.05
N ASP A 87 -1.05 -0.54 -10.05
CA ASP A 87 0.17 0.26 -9.89
C ASP A 87 0.46 1.08 -11.14
N ILE A 88 1.21 2.16 -10.99
CA ILE A 88 1.65 3.03 -12.10
C ILE A 88 2.97 2.58 -12.72
N SER A 89 3.71 1.67 -12.06
CA SER A 89 4.98 1.14 -12.54
C SER A 89 4.79 -0.23 -13.17
N LYS A 90 5.15 -0.32 -14.45
CA LYS A 90 5.15 -1.58 -15.18
C LYS A 90 6.11 -2.59 -14.55
N GLU A 91 7.29 -2.14 -14.14
CA GLU A 91 8.33 -2.95 -13.53
C GLU A 91 7.84 -3.60 -12.23
N MET A 92 7.11 -2.84 -11.39
CA MET A 92 6.50 -3.37 -10.17
C MET A 92 5.44 -4.42 -10.48
N LEU A 93 4.61 -4.20 -11.49
CA LEU A 93 3.60 -5.18 -11.90
C LEU A 93 4.22 -6.45 -12.50
N ASP A 94 5.32 -6.33 -13.23
CA ASP A 94 6.04 -7.49 -13.75
C ASP A 94 6.63 -8.34 -12.60
N LEU A 95 7.13 -7.69 -11.52
CA LEU A 95 7.53 -8.36 -10.28
C LEU A 95 6.33 -9.05 -9.60
N ALA A 96 5.20 -8.36 -9.50
CA ALA A 96 3.99 -8.89 -8.88
C ALA A 96 3.46 -10.13 -9.62
N LYS A 97 3.44 -10.11 -10.95
CA LYS A 97 3.04 -11.26 -11.79
C LYS A 97 3.98 -12.45 -11.59
N ARG A 98 5.30 -12.22 -11.56
CA ARG A 98 6.28 -13.27 -11.27
C ARG A 98 6.08 -13.86 -9.86
N ALA A 99 5.85 -13.00 -8.86
CA ALA A 99 5.60 -13.43 -7.50
C ALA A 99 4.31 -14.27 -7.38
N ALA A 100 3.23 -13.87 -8.05
CA ALA A 100 1.97 -14.61 -8.07
C ALA A 100 2.12 -15.99 -8.73
N ALA A 101 2.83 -16.06 -9.85
CA ALA A 101 3.13 -17.33 -10.53
C ALA A 101 3.99 -18.26 -9.67
N ALA A 102 5.06 -17.75 -9.06
CA ALA A 102 5.94 -18.51 -8.18
C ALA A 102 5.22 -19.07 -6.93
N GLN A 103 4.11 -18.46 -6.53
CA GLN A 103 3.30 -18.89 -5.39
C GLN A 103 2.02 -19.66 -5.80
N ASN A 104 1.86 -19.97 -7.10
CA ASN A 104 0.71 -20.70 -7.67
C ASN A 104 -0.65 -20.03 -7.37
N VAL A 105 -0.69 -18.67 -7.42
CA VAL A 105 -1.92 -17.89 -7.22
C VAL A 105 -2.18 -16.90 -8.36
N ALA A 106 -1.51 -17.07 -9.50
CA ALA A 106 -1.63 -16.18 -10.66
C ALA A 106 -3.08 -16.04 -11.16
N GLU A 107 -3.85 -17.13 -11.11
CA GLU A 107 -5.26 -17.16 -11.54
C GLU A 107 -6.19 -16.31 -10.67
N ARG A 108 -5.77 -16.00 -9.45
CA ARG A 108 -6.53 -15.18 -8.49
C ARG A 108 -6.09 -13.72 -8.49
N CYS A 109 -4.95 -13.40 -9.13
CA CYS A 109 -4.35 -12.08 -9.12
C CYS A 109 -4.40 -11.45 -10.51
N GLU A 110 -5.11 -10.36 -10.62
CA GLU A 110 -5.09 -9.49 -11.78
C GLU A 110 -4.26 -8.24 -11.46
N PHE A 111 -3.33 -7.85 -12.36
CA PHE A 111 -2.49 -6.67 -12.17
C PHE A 111 -2.65 -5.70 -13.32
N VAL A 112 -3.08 -4.48 -12.99
CA VAL A 112 -3.45 -3.43 -13.96
C VAL A 112 -2.50 -2.25 -13.86
N LEU A 113 -1.91 -1.88 -15.00
CA LEU A 113 -1.09 -0.68 -15.14
C LEU A 113 -2.00 0.53 -15.31
N SER A 114 -2.23 1.25 -14.24
CA SER A 114 -3.07 2.45 -14.23
C SER A 114 -2.73 3.34 -13.05
N SER A 115 -2.94 4.65 -13.19
CA SER A 115 -3.11 5.46 -12.00
C SER A 115 -4.45 5.05 -11.34
N PHE A 116 -4.51 5.15 -10.00
CA PHE A 116 -5.77 4.80 -9.33
C PHE A 116 -6.90 5.78 -9.71
N ARG A 117 -6.57 7.01 -10.03
CA ARG A 117 -7.55 8.02 -10.47
C ARG A 117 -8.20 7.66 -11.80
N ASP A 118 -7.45 7.06 -12.71
CA ASP A 118 -7.94 6.67 -14.05
C ASP A 118 -8.58 5.28 -14.04
N LEU A 119 -8.40 4.51 -12.97
CA LEU A 119 -8.96 3.18 -12.82
C LEU A 119 -10.49 3.21 -12.96
N GLN A 120 -11.02 2.38 -13.83
CA GLN A 120 -12.44 2.17 -14.01
C GLN A 120 -12.76 0.70 -13.67
N VAL A 121 -13.48 0.49 -12.57
CA VAL A 121 -14.03 -0.84 -12.22
C VAL A 121 -15.52 -0.72 -12.00
N LYS A 122 -16.25 -1.74 -12.43
CA LYS A 122 -17.73 -1.79 -12.31
C LYS A 122 -18.19 -2.54 -11.06
N GLU A 123 -17.27 -3.17 -10.38
CA GLU A 123 -17.54 -4.01 -9.21
C GLU A 123 -17.02 -3.40 -7.92
N THR A 124 -17.52 -3.90 -6.81
CA THR A 124 -17.04 -3.56 -5.47
C THR A 124 -16.29 -4.74 -4.86
N PHE A 125 -15.32 -4.43 -3.99
CA PHE A 125 -14.47 -5.39 -3.30
C PHE A 125 -14.85 -5.51 -1.83
N ASP A 126 -14.62 -6.69 -1.25
CA ASP A 126 -14.86 -6.93 0.17
C ASP A 126 -13.82 -6.19 1.03
N MET A 127 -12.61 -6.01 0.51
CA MET A 127 -11.52 -5.30 1.16
C MET A 127 -10.75 -4.48 0.15
N SER A 128 -10.37 -3.26 0.54
CA SER A 128 -9.42 -2.47 -0.24
C SER A 128 -8.22 -2.06 0.61
N LEU A 129 -7.04 -2.13 0.01
CA LEU A 129 -5.76 -1.79 0.61
C LEU A 129 -5.16 -0.56 -0.04
N GLY A 130 -4.59 0.32 0.79
CA GLY A 130 -3.74 1.44 0.38
C GLY A 130 -2.51 1.48 1.27
N ILE A 131 -1.73 0.40 1.30
CA ILE A 131 -0.60 0.23 2.22
C ILE A 131 0.69 0.78 1.60
N GLY A 132 1.18 1.91 2.14
CA GLY A 132 2.32 2.64 1.57
C GLY A 132 1.95 3.49 0.35
N TYR A 133 0.68 3.63 0.04
CA TYR A 133 0.15 4.41 -1.08
C TYR A 133 -0.01 5.90 -0.72
N PHE A 134 -0.63 6.19 0.42
CA PHE A 134 -0.93 7.55 0.87
C PHE A 134 0.31 8.38 1.26
N ASP A 135 1.45 7.74 1.37
CA ASP A 135 2.75 8.38 1.63
C ASP A 135 3.10 9.41 0.52
N TYR A 136 2.66 9.15 -0.72
CA TYR A 136 3.11 9.85 -1.93
C TYR A 136 2.05 10.75 -2.56
N LEU A 137 0.91 10.94 -1.90
CA LEU A 137 -0.21 11.74 -2.40
C LEU A 137 -0.20 13.16 -1.81
N GLU A 138 -0.23 14.16 -2.66
CA GLU A 138 -0.44 15.56 -2.25
C GLU A 138 -1.88 15.79 -1.78
N ASN A 139 -2.85 15.24 -2.50
CA ASN A 139 -4.27 15.30 -2.13
C ASN A 139 -4.86 13.88 -2.01
N PRO A 140 -4.95 13.32 -0.79
CA PRO A 140 -5.39 11.95 -0.57
C PRO A 140 -6.93 11.78 -0.59
N ILE A 141 -7.70 12.89 -0.57
CA ILE A 141 -9.17 12.81 -0.38
C ILE A 141 -9.84 12.09 -1.55
N GLU A 142 -9.52 12.48 -2.79
CA GLU A 142 -10.11 11.89 -3.99
C GLU A 142 -9.83 10.40 -4.10
N ASP A 143 -8.59 10.00 -3.81
CA ASP A 143 -8.19 8.60 -3.84
C ASP A 143 -8.88 7.81 -2.71
N LEU A 144 -9.01 8.39 -1.52
CA LEU A 144 -9.69 7.76 -0.40
C LEU A 144 -11.21 7.63 -0.65
N GLN A 145 -11.85 8.65 -1.25
CA GLN A 145 -13.25 8.59 -1.68
C GLN A 145 -13.48 7.46 -2.68
N LYS A 146 -12.64 7.42 -3.73
CA LYS A 146 -12.73 6.40 -4.76
C LYS A 146 -12.50 5.00 -4.21
N MET A 147 -11.55 4.85 -3.28
CA MET A 147 -11.31 3.62 -2.56
C MET A 147 -12.55 3.17 -1.77
N ALA A 148 -13.20 4.09 -1.05
CA ALA A 148 -14.42 3.81 -0.32
C ALA A 148 -15.58 3.41 -1.25
N GLN A 149 -15.72 4.06 -2.41
CA GLN A 149 -16.75 3.74 -3.41
C GLN A 149 -16.59 2.32 -3.98
N PHE A 150 -15.36 1.85 -4.15
CA PHE A 150 -15.08 0.49 -4.62
C PHE A 150 -15.10 -0.57 -3.52
N THR A 151 -15.40 -0.20 -2.27
CA THR A 151 -15.35 -1.11 -1.13
C THR A 151 -16.73 -1.28 -0.50
N LYS A 152 -17.19 -2.50 -0.37
CA LYS A 152 -18.41 -2.85 0.38
C LYS A 152 -18.14 -3.31 1.82
N GLY A 153 -16.90 -3.57 2.18
CA GLY A 153 -16.50 -4.07 3.51
C GLY A 153 -15.50 -3.16 4.20
N HIS A 154 -14.23 -3.50 4.15
CA HIS A 154 -13.19 -2.80 4.91
C HIS A 154 -12.16 -2.10 4.02
N VAL A 155 -11.83 -0.87 4.39
CA VAL A 155 -10.71 -0.10 3.84
C VAL A 155 -9.56 -0.14 4.85
N LEU A 156 -8.38 -0.56 4.41
CA LEU A 156 -7.13 -0.52 5.17
C LEU A 156 -6.14 0.41 4.49
N ALA A 157 -5.76 1.49 5.16
CA ALA A 157 -4.83 2.47 4.62
C ALA A 157 -3.73 2.82 5.62
N SER A 158 -2.47 2.88 5.18
CA SER A 158 -1.36 3.28 6.04
C SER A 158 -0.95 4.73 5.80
N PHE A 159 -0.58 5.41 6.88
CA PHE A 159 -0.24 6.83 6.91
C PHE A 159 1.03 7.05 7.73
N PRO A 160 2.14 7.54 7.14
CA PRO A 160 3.36 7.84 7.88
C PRO A 160 3.12 8.92 8.93
N LYS A 161 3.63 8.70 10.14
CA LYS A 161 3.48 9.64 11.24
C LYS A 161 4.29 10.92 11.04
N ARG A 162 3.66 12.06 11.36
CA ARG A 162 4.32 13.39 11.34
C ARG A 162 5.33 13.56 12.47
N TYR A 163 5.04 13.02 13.63
CA TYR A 163 5.84 13.16 14.84
C TYR A 163 6.61 11.87 15.13
N GLU A 164 7.65 11.64 14.33
CA GLU A 164 8.63 10.60 14.56
C GLU A 164 10.02 11.21 14.44
N TRP A 165 10.96 10.82 15.28
CA TRP A 165 12.31 11.39 15.33
C TRP A 165 13.10 11.28 14.01
N ARG A 166 12.70 10.37 13.11
CA ARG A 166 13.30 10.15 11.79
C ARG A 166 12.67 10.95 10.65
N VAL A 167 11.61 11.69 10.91
CA VAL A 167 10.96 12.52 9.88
C VAL A 167 11.94 13.47 9.20
N PRO A 168 12.88 14.14 9.91
CA PRO A 168 13.87 15.01 9.28
C PRO A 168 14.77 14.29 8.28
N SER A 169 15.32 13.11 8.64
CA SER A 169 16.20 12.34 7.75
C SER A 169 15.45 11.76 6.55
N ARG A 170 14.20 11.34 6.76
CA ARG A 170 13.33 10.85 5.68
C ARG A 170 12.95 11.96 4.71
N LYS A 171 12.59 13.14 5.21
CA LYS A 171 12.35 14.34 4.38
C LYS A 171 13.59 14.74 3.58
N LEU A 172 14.76 14.80 4.23
CA LEU A 172 16.01 15.15 3.56
C LEU A 172 16.34 14.16 2.43
N ARG A 173 16.21 12.86 2.68
CA ARG A 173 16.45 11.82 1.65
C ARG A 173 15.51 11.99 0.45
N PHE A 174 14.22 12.21 0.68
CA PHE A 174 13.26 12.41 -0.40
C PHE A 174 13.50 13.72 -1.15
N MET A 175 13.86 14.79 -0.45
CA MET A 175 14.22 16.07 -1.07
C MET A 175 15.45 15.93 -1.98
N LEU A 176 16.47 15.17 -1.56
CA LEU A 176 17.68 14.92 -2.36
C LEU A 176 17.42 14.00 -3.57
N THR A 177 16.39 13.16 -3.52
CA THR A 177 16.02 12.25 -4.63
C THR A 177 14.90 12.80 -5.50
N GLY A 178 14.43 14.03 -5.25
CA GLY A 178 13.33 14.66 -5.99
C GLY A 178 11.95 14.06 -5.72
N GLY A 179 11.82 13.24 -4.67
CA GLY A 179 10.56 12.62 -4.28
C GLY A 179 9.74 13.48 -3.31
N PHE A 180 8.45 13.18 -3.21
CA PHE A 180 7.52 13.75 -2.23
C PHE A 180 7.12 12.68 -1.22
N VAL A 181 7.04 13.06 0.06
CA VAL A 181 6.46 12.22 1.10
C VAL A 181 5.62 13.06 2.04
N ARG A 182 4.38 12.65 2.26
CA ARG A 182 3.44 13.28 3.19
C ARG A 182 3.45 12.53 4.51
N PHE A 183 3.40 13.30 5.59
CA PHE A 183 3.30 12.80 6.96
C PHE A 183 2.00 13.28 7.58
N TYR A 184 1.37 12.42 8.37
CA TYR A 184 0.04 12.64 8.91
C TYR A 184 0.04 12.67 10.44
N SER A 185 -0.79 13.53 11.01
CA SER A 185 -1.20 13.43 12.41
C SER A 185 -2.47 12.58 12.54
N LYS A 186 -2.72 12.04 13.73
CA LYS A 186 -3.96 11.30 14.01
C LYS A 186 -5.21 12.12 13.68
N ALA A 187 -5.22 13.41 14.04
CA ALA A 187 -6.34 14.29 13.78
C ALA A 187 -6.61 14.52 12.28
N GLU A 188 -5.55 14.57 11.45
CA GLU A 188 -5.71 14.69 10.00
C GLU A 188 -6.33 13.41 9.40
N ILE A 189 -5.89 12.24 9.82
CA ILE A 189 -6.45 10.97 9.36
C ILE A 189 -7.94 10.87 9.72
N LEU A 190 -8.30 11.21 10.97
CA LEU A 190 -9.70 11.21 11.40
C LEU A 190 -10.55 12.17 10.54
N ARG A 191 -10.05 13.37 10.24
CA ARG A 191 -10.73 14.32 9.35
C ARG A 191 -10.86 13.81 7.92
N LEU A 192 -9.84 13.14 7.38
CA LEU A 192 -9.90 12.55 6.03
C LEU A 192 -11.02 11.51 5.93
N PHE A 193 -11.13 10.61 6.90
CA PHE A 193 -12.19 9.60 6.89
C PHE A 193 -13.58 10.21 7.16
N ALA A 194 -13.68 11.19 8.03
CA ALA A 194 -14.92 11.94 8.24
C ALA A 194 -15.40 12.67 6.98
N SER A 195 -14.48 13.23 6.18
CA SER A 195 -14.82 13.95 4.94
C SER A 195 -15.36 13.04 3.83
N ILE A 196 -15.12 11.74 3.92
CA ILE A 196 -15.67 10.73 3.00
C ILE A 196 -16.88 9.98 3.59
N GLY A 197 -17.44 10.46 4.70
CA GLY A 197 -18.64 9.91 5.30
C GLY A 197 -18.44 8.69 6.20
N VAL A 198 -17.20 8.38 6.58
CA VAL A 198 -16.91 7.29 7.54
C VAL A 198 -17.04 7.84 8.96
N PRO A 199 -18.03 7.38 9.76
CA PRO A 199 -18.21 7.84 11.13
C PRO A 199 -17.11 7.27 12.05
N ALA A 200 -16.87 7.97 13.17
CA ALA A 200 -15.77 7.66 14.08
C ALA A 200 -15.86 6.27 14.74
N ASP A 201 -17.06 5.77 14.95
CA ASP A 201 -17.33 4.43 15.51
C ASP A 201 -17.05 3.28 14.53
N ARG A 202 -16.88 3.60 13.24
CA ARG A 202 -16.49 2.65 12.18
C ARG A 202 -15.03 2.78 11.75
N LEU A 203 -14.26 3.65 12.41
CA LEU A 203 -12.85 3.89 12.10
C LEU A 203 -11.95 3.52 13.28
N TYR A 204 -11.09 2.54 13.08
CA TYR A 204 -10.04 2.15 14.01
C TYR A 204 -8.70 2.64 13.50
N LEU A 205 -7.93 3.30 14.37
CA LEU A 205 -6.61 3.80 14.04
C LEU A 205 -5.57 3.07 14.89
N ILE A 206 -4.84 2.17 14.24
CA ILE A 206 -3.83 1.31 14.86
C ILE A 206 -2.47 1.99 14.72
N ASP A 207 -1.77 2.12 15.83
CA ASP A 207 -0.43 2.71 15.92
C ASP A 207 0.63 1.61 15.79
N LEU A 208 1.35 1.58 14.67
CA LEU A 208 2.50 0.69 14.44
C LEU A 208 3.85 1.35 14.73
N GLY A 209 3.88 2.36 15.62
CA GLY A 209 5.10 3.09 15.96
C GLY A 209 5.47 4.14 14.92
N ARG A 210 5.69 3.75 13.67
CA ARG A 210 6.12 4.63 12.55
C ARG A 210 5.00 5.14 11.70
N ASP A 211 3.94 4.35 11.60
CA ASP A 211 2.77 4.62 10.80
C ASP A 211 1.51 4.43 11.63
N TYR A 212 0.47 5.11 11.21
CA TYR A 212 -0.88 4.72 11.55
C TYR A 212 -1.45 3.84 10.46
N VAL A 213 -2.15 2.78 10.82
CA VAL A 213 -3.02 2.06 9.89
C VAL A 213 -4.47 2.33 10.28
N ALA A 214 -5.18 2.96 9.37
CA ALA A 214 -6.61 3.17 9.49
C ALA A 214 -7.34 1.94 8.94
N VAL A 215 -8.27 1.42 9.73
CA VAL A 215 -9.19 0.34 9.37
C VAL A 215 -10.59 0.92 9.45
N ALA A 216 -11.20 1.13 8.30
CA ALA A 216 -12.54 1.69 8.20
C ALA A 216 -13.52 0.64 7.69
N ARG A 217 -14.66 0.52 8.35
CA ARG A 217 -15.80 -0.26 7.86
C ARG A 217 -16.71 0.65 7.05
N ILE A 218 -16.94 0.32 5.79
CA ILE A 218 -17.67 1.19 4.84
C ILE A 218 -19.18 0.99 4.96
N VAL A 219 -19.64 -0.24 5.17
CA VAL A 219 -21.08 -0.59 5.31
C VAL A 219 -21.38 -1.18 6.67
#